data_95ff5516a0d3ac6791fc6d20e978cbd3
#
_entry.id   95ff5516a0d3ac6791fc6d20e978cbd3
#
_cell.length_a   1.000
_cell.length_b   1.000
_cell.length_c   1.000
_cell.angle_alpha   90.00
_cell.angle_beta   90.00
_cell.angle_gamma   90.00
#
_symmetry.space_group_name_H-M   'P 1'
#
loop_
_entity.id
_entity.type
_entity.pdbx_description
1 polymer ?
#
loop_
_entity_poly.entity_id
_entity_poly.type
_entity_poly.pdbx_seq_one_letter_code
_entity_poly.pdbx_strand_id
1 'polypeptide(L)'
;MKLVVIGFGQCGGRVADAFARLNKRARSRRGIEIITGAFAVNTDAADLSGLSTIKSDYQHRVLIGGRKTGGHGVGKINELGAEVAREDADKVIDAIRTARHFFESDAFLLIAGAAGGTGSGAIPIITKHIKERYVDKPVYNLIVLPFQHEEDTEERTIYNSAACLKSVNSVADAVILVDNQRYVRKDFSLRNNLVKINDLIAEPFYNLLCAGEEKKPKYIGERLLDAGDIIQTLAGWTVIGYGKSQLPLIKLPFEGTRNFRKKSTEIHRGIQAMDEAVSELSLKCSPMDASRALYLLSAPAKEMNMELIKDLGDYLRDIASEAIIRNGDYPRARGMLDVTVILSELSDVEKVRNYYTQSASFIPEVKKRQRRIESKLSKIDEAAKDIPSLL
;
A
#
# COMPACT_ATOMS: atom_id res chain seq x y z
N MET A 1 -1.92 -15.24 -4.83
CA MET A 1 -1.13 -15.08 -3.58
C MET A 1 -2.05 -14.67 -2.44
N LYS A 2 -1.98 -15.36 -1.32
CA LYS A 2 -2.83 -15.09 -0.13
C LYS A 2 -2.09 -14.25 0.91
N LEU A 3 -2.76 -13.28 1.52
CA LEU A 3 -2.17 -12.33 2.46
C LEU A 3 -2.89 -12.26 3.81
N VAL A 4 -2.11 -12.01 4.87
CA VAL A 4 -2.60 -11.37 6.08
C VAL A 4 -2.40 -9.87 5.92
N VAL A 5 -3.46 -9.08 6.09
CA VAL A 5 -3.44 -7.61 5.93
C VAL A 5 -3.61 -6.94 7.29
N ILE A 6 -2.73 -5.99 7.61
CA ILE A 6 -2.70 -5.30 8.90
C ILE A 6 -2.57 -3.80 8.66
N GLY A 7 -3.57 -3.01 9.03
CA GLY A 7 -3.54 -1.56 8.93
C GLY A 7 -3.17 -0.89 10.23
N PHE A 8 -2.22 0.05 10.22
CA PHE A 8 -1.76 0.79 11.38
C PHE A 8 -2.19 2.25 11.34
N GLY A 9 -2.75 2.74 12.44
CA GLY A 9 -3.30 4.08 12.53
C GLY A 9 -4.54 4.29 11.66
N GLN A 10 -5.03 5.51 11.58
CA GLN A 10 -6.26 5.84 10.85
C GLN A 10 -6.16 5.51 9.35
N CYS A 11 -5.11 5.99 8.67
CA CYS A 11 -4.92 5.78 7.24
C CYS A 11 -4.78 4.30 6.92
N GLY A 12 -3.83 3.60 7.56
CA GLY A 12 -3.59 2.17 7.33
C GLY A 12 -4.81 1.31 7.64
N GLY A 13 -5.53 1.60 8.72
CA GLY A 13 -6.77 0.91 9.07
C GLY A 13 -7.85 1.03 8.00
N ARG A 14 -8.02 2.21 7.41
CA ARG A 14 -9.01 2.45 6.33
C ARG A 14 -8.63 1.75 5.02
N VAL A 15 -7.34 1.73 4.67
CA VAL A 15 -6.88 0.99 3.47
C VAL A 15 -7.01 -0.53 3.69
N ALA A 16 -6.66 -1.04 4.88
CA ALA A 16 -6.88 -2.45 5.22
C ALA A 16 -8.38 -2.84 5.18
N ASP A 17 -9.27 -1.94 5.62
CA ASP A 17 -10.73 -2.12 5.52
C ASP A 17 -11.20 -2.16 4.05
N ALA A 18 -10.56 -1.40 3.14
CA ALA A 18 -10.82 -1.49 1.70
C ALA A 18 -10.40 -2.86 1.13
N PHE A 19 -9.24 -3.39 1.50
CA PHE A 19 -8.84 -4.76 1.14
C PHE A 19 -9.84 -5.81 1.66
N ALA A 20 -10.27 -5.71 2.91
CA ALA A 20 -11.28 -6.60 3.48
C ALA A 20 -12.61 -6.54 2.71
N ARG A 21 -13.05 -5.35 2.28
CA ARG A 21 -14.24 -5.14 1.46
C ARG A 21 -14.12 -5.78 0.08
N LEU A 22 -12.98 -5.61 -0.58
CA LEU A 22 -12.68 -6.25 -1.87
C LEU A 22 -12.71 -7.78 -1.75
N ASN A 23 -12.09 -8.33 -0.69
CA ASN A 23 -12.08 -9.77 -0.42
C ASN A 23 -13.50 -10.33 -0.21
N LYS A 24 -14.32 -9.66 0.60
CA LYS A 24 -15.73 -10.02 0.81
C LYS A 24 -16.51 -10.04 -0.52
N ARG A 25 -16.28 -9.04 -1.39
CA ARG A 25 -16.90 -8.95 -2.71
C ARG A 25 -16.44 -10.07 -3.64
N ALA A 26 -15.14 -10.37 -3.69
CA ALA A 26 -14.60 -11.44 -4.53
C ALA A 26 -15.05 -12.82 -4.06
N ARG A 27 -15.04 -13.07 -2.76
CA ARG A 27 -15.57 -14.30 -2.17
C ARG A 27 -17.03 -14.53 -2.54
N SER A 28 -17.90 -13.53 -2.38
CA SER A 28 -19.33 -13.60 -2.70
C SER A 28 -19.58 -13.82 -4.20
N ARG A 29 -18.86 -13.13 -5.08
CA ARG A 29 -19.15 -13.16 -6.53
C ARG A 29 -18.39 -14.25 -7.29
N ARG A 30 -17.22 -14.64 -6.83
CA ARG A 30 -16.27 -15.46 -7.58
C ARG A 30 -15.77 -16.68 -6.81
N GLY A 31 -16.00 -16.77 -5.50
CA GLY A 31 -15.46 -17.81 -4.64
C GLY A 31 -13.96 -17.69 -4.38
N ILE A 32 -13.36 -16.51 -4.64
CA ILE A 32 -11.94 -16.22 -4.42
C ILE A 32 -11.78 -15.56 -3.05
N GLU A 33 -10.84 -16.06 -2.26
CA GLU A 33 -10.48 -15.52 -0.95
C GLU A 33 -8.96 -15.43 -0.87
N ILE A 34 -8.43 -14.22 -0.93
CA ILE A 34 -6.98 -13.97 -0.88
C ILE A 34 -6.54 -13.29 0.42
N ILE A 35 -7.47 -12.68 1.18
CA ILE A 35 -7.15 -12.13 2.50
C ILE A 35 -7.56 -13.16 3.55
N THR A 36 -6.57 -13.82 4.13
CA THR A 36 -6.75 -14.86 5.15
C THR A 36 -7.06 -14.27 6.52
N GLY A 37 -6.64 -13.02 6.76
CA GLY A 37 -6.95 -12.23 7.95
C GLY A 37 -6.81 -10.74 7.66
N ALA A 38 -7.74 -9.92 8.19
CA ALA A 38 -7.66 -8.46 8.08
C ALA A 38 -7.77 -7.85 9.49
N PHE A 39 -6.78 -7.05 9.85
CA PHE A 39 -6.62 -6.47 11.18
C PHE A 39 -6.40 -4.95 11.09
N ALA A 40 -6.84 -4.23 12.11
CA ALA A 40 -6.52 -2.83 12.30
C ALA A 40 -5.91 -2.62 13.69
N VAL A 41 -4.78 -1.93 13.75
CA VAL A 41 -4.04 -1.62 14.96
C VAL A 41 -3.97 -0.11 15.12
N ASN A 42 -4.43 0.43 16.25
CA ASN A 42 -4.41 1.85 16.49
C ASN A 42 -4.25 2.16 17.99
N THR A 43 -3.83 3.37 18.30
CA THR A 43 -3.83 3.97 19.65
C THR A 43 -5.08 4.80 19.92
N ASP A 44 -5.96 4.95 18.92
CA ASP A 44 -7.23 5.69 18.99
C ASP A 44 -8.42 4.74 18.80
N ALA A 45 -9.30 4.71 19.80
CA ALA A 45 -10.47 3.83 19.83
C ALA A 45 -11.57 4.28 18.84
N ALA A 46 -11.71 5.59 18.62
CA ALA A 46 -12.70 6.14 17.70
C ALA A 46 -12.37 5.78 16.25
N ASP A 47 -11.09 5.86 15.88
CA ASP A 47 -10.62 5.44 14.55
C ASP A 47 -10.91 3.96 14.28
N LEU A 48 -10.68 3.08 15.27
CA LEU A 48 -10.98 1.66 15.15
C LEU A 48 -12.49 1.42 15.00
N SER A 49 -13.30 2.16 15.72
CA SER A 49 -14.77 2.06 15.66
C SER A 49 -15.32 2.51 14.31
N GLY A 50 -14.65 3.43 13.63
CA GLY A 50 -15.03 3.97 12.33
C GLY A 50 -14.84 3.03 11.11
N LEU A 51 -14.27 1.84 11.30
CA LEU A 51 -14.09 0.85 10.24
C LEU A 51 -15.39 0.10 9.93
N SER A 52 -15.59 -0.29 8.67
CA SER A 52 -16.87 -0.82 8.20
C SER A 52 -16.88 -2.32 7.93
N THR A 53 -15.74 -2.90 7.55
CA THR A 53 -15.67 -4.29 7.05
C THR A 53 -14.84 -5.20 7.94
N ILE A 54 -13.72 -4.70 8.47
CA ILE A 54 -12.93 -5.45 9.47
C ILE A 54 -13.83 -5.69 10.69
N LYS A 55 -13.88 -6.93 11.17
CA LYS A 55 -14.73 -7.34 12.28
C LYS A 55 -14.55 -6.43 13.50
N SER A 56 -15.65 -6.10 14.17
CA SER A 56 -15.67 -5.16 15.29
C SER A 56 -15.34 -5.77 16.66
N ASP A 57 -14.60 -6.88 16.67
CA ASP A 57 -14.11 -7.50 17.89
C ASP A 57 -12.67 -7.05 18.22
N TYR A 58 -12.25 -7.27 19.47
CA TYR A 58 -10.94 -6.85 19.98
C TYR A 58 -9.75 -7.66 19.35
N GLN A 59 -10.03 -8.77 18.72
CA GLN A 59 -9.02 -9.59 18.03
C GLN A 59 -8.68 -9.01 16.66
N HIS A 60 -9.64 -8.38 15.97
CA HIS A 60 -9.43 -7.82 14.65
C HIS A 60 -9.19 -6.31 14.68
N ARG A 61 -9.71 -5.60 15.71
CA ARG A 61 -9.45 -4.17 15.95
C ARG A 61 -8.65 -4.02 17.23
N VAL A 62 -7.33 -3.99 17.11
CA VAL A 62 -6.40 -4.06 18.23
C VAL A 62 -6.04 -2.66 18.70
N LEU A 63 -6.53 -2.30 19.89
CA LEU A 63 -6.13 -1.06 20.56
C LEU A 63 -4.81 -1.30 21.28
N ILE A 64 -3.76 -0.55 20.93
CA ILE A 64 -2.44 -0.57 21.56
C ILE A 64 -2.23 0.71 22.38
N GLY A 65 -1.34 0.65 23.39
CA GLY A 65 -0.96 1.80 24.20
C GLY A 65 -2.04 2.35 25.11
N GLY A 66 -3.07 1.58 25.43
CA GLY A 66 -4.20 2.07 26.23
C GLY A 66 -3.81 2.69 27.57
N ARG A 67 -2.73 2.23 28.20
CA ARG A 67 -2.23 2.81 29.47
C ARG A 67 -1.59 4.19 29.30
N LYS A 68 -0.94 4.45 28.14
CA LYS A 68 -0.22 5.71 27.87
C LYS A 68 -1.07 6.75 27.15
N THR A 69 -2.00 6.31 26.31
CA THR A 69 -2.78 7.20 25.44
C THR A 69 -4.23 7.36 25.87
N GLY A 70 -4.69 6.51 26.78
CA GLY A 70 -6.12 6.48 27.16
C GLY A 70 -7.06 6.15 25.99
N GLY A 71 -6.54 5.67 24.85
CA GLY A 71 -7.32 5.43 23.64
C GLY A 71 -7.59 6.67 22.78
N HIS A 72 -6.81 7.76 22.97
CA HIS A 72 -6.97 9.05 22.28
C HIS A 72 -5.84 9.37 21.29
N GLY A 73 -5.10 8.35 20.85
CA GLY A 73 -4.01 8.51 19.90
C GLY A 73 -2.71 9.02 20.53
N VAL A 74 -1.69 9.25 19.70
CA VAL A 74 -0.34 9.70 20.10
C VAL A 74 -0.01 11.13 19.64
N GLY A 75 -0.97 11.91 19.15
CA GLY A 75 -0.78 13.32 18.79
C GLY A 75 0.30 13.56 17.73
N LYS A 76 0.38 12.73 16.70
CA LYS A 76 1.42 12.75 15.64
C LYS A 76 2.87 12.51 16.16
N ILE A 77 3.07 12.02 17.37
CA ILE A 77 4.40 11.69 17.91
C ILE A 77 4.73 10.26 17.53
N ASN A 78 5.50 10.06 16.46
CA ASN A 78 5.83 8.72 15.96
C ASN A 78 6.77 7.94 16.87
N GLU A 79 7.62 8.63 17.63
CA GLU A 79 8.46 8.03 18.67
C GLU A 79 7.60 7.34 19.75
N LEU A 80 6.54 8.02 20.20
CA LEU A 80 5.57 7.45 21.14
C LEU A 80 4.78 6.29 20.50
N GLY A 81 4.42 6.44 19.20
CA GLY A 81 3.80 5.36 18.43
C GLY A 81 4.68 4.11 18.35
N ALA A 82 5.98 4.28 18.14
CA ALA A 82 6.96 3.19 18.12
C ALA A 82 7.16 2.55 19.52
N GLU A 83 7.20 3.36 20.57
CA GLU A 83 7.31 2.91 21.96
C GLU A 83 6.13 2.02 22.35
N VAL A 84 4.92 2.50 22.12
CA VAL A 84 3.67 1.78 22.39
C VAL A 84 3.59 0.48 21.57
N ALA A 85 3.97 0.52 20.29
CA ALA A 85 3.97 -0.67 19.45
C ALA A 85 4.98 -1.72 19.94
N ARG A 86 6.09 -1.29 20.52
CA ARG A 86 7.11 -2.20 21.09
C ARG A 86 6.60 -2.86 22.36
N GLU A 87 5.90 -2.12 23.22
CA GLU A 87 5.32 -2.65 24.46
C GLU A 87 4.17 -3.63 24.18
N ASP A 88 3.33 -3.34 23.20
CA ASP A 88 2.14 -4.13 22.87
C ASP A 88 2.35 -5.04 21.64
N ALA A 89 3.61 -5.31 21.23
CA ALA A 89 3.90 -6.11 20.05
C ALA A 89 3.30 -7.52 20.12
N ASP A 90 3.41 -8.20 21.26
CA ASP A 90 2.86 -9.55 21.45
C ASP A 90 1.34 -9.56 21.31
N LYS A 91 0.64 -8.52 21.77
CA LYS A 91 -0.80 -8.39 21.59
C LYS A 91 -1.21 -8.34 20.12
N VAL A 92 -0.42 -7.65 19.28
CA VAL A 92 -0.65 -7.60 17.83
C VAL A 92 -0.36 -8.95 17.20
N ILE A 93 0.74 -9.61 17.57
CA ILE A 93 1.11 -10.93 17.05
C ILE A 93 0.07 -11.99 17.42
N ASP A 94 -0.41 -11.98 18.67
CA ASP A 94 -1.45 -12.92 19.10
C ASP A 94 -2.77 -12.70 18.35
N ALA A 95 -3.14 -11.44 18.09
CA ALA A 95 -4.31 -11.13 17.26
C ALA A 95 -4.17 -11.70 15.85
N ILE A 96 -3.02 -11.51 15.20
CA ILE A 96 -2.74 -12.04 13.85
C ILE A 96 -2.89 -13.57 13.80
N ARG A 97 -2.44 -14.27 14.83
CA ARG A 97 -2.54 -15.74 14.92
C ARG A 97 -3.97 -16.27 14.99
N THR A 98 -4.94 -15.42 15.33
CA THR A 98 -6.36 -15.80 15.33
C THR A 98 -6.98 -15.88 13.95
N ALA A 99 -6.27 -15.45 12.89
CA ALA A 99 -6.76 -15.56 11.52
C ALA A 99 -7.05 -17.03 11.17
N ARG A 100 -8.29 -17.32 10.75
CA ARG A 100 -8.79 -18.69 10.52
C ARG A 100 -7.92 -19.50 9.56
N HIS A 101 -7.37 -18.83 8.54
CA HIS A 101 -6.54 -19.45 7.50
C HIS A 101 -5.11 -18.90 7.52
N PHE A 102 -4.60 -18.60 8.70
CA PHE A 102 -3.28 -18.01 8.88
C PHE A 102 -2.15 -18.80 8.17
N PHE A 103 -2.17 -20.13 8.30
CA PHE A 103 -1.15 -20.99 7.71
C PHE A 103 -1.20 -21.04 6.18
N GLU A 104 -2.33 -20.70 5.57
CA GLU A 104 -2.49 -20.62 4.12
C GLU A 104 -1.97 -19.31 3.50
N SER A 105 -1.57 -18.34 4.33
CA SER A 105 -1.03 -17.08 3.83
C SER A 105 0.38 -17.25 3.30
N ASP A 106 0.65 -16.64 2.15
CA ASP A 106 1.97 -16.63 1.50
C ASP A 106 2.85 -15.49 2.04
N ALA A 107 2.22 -14.37 2.45
CA ALA A 107 2.94 -13.18 2.90
C ALA A 107 2.08 -12.31 3.84
N PHE A 108 2.73 -11.29 4.41
CA PHE A 108 2.08 -10.23 5.18
C PHE A 108 2.10 -8.91 4.41
N LEU A 109 1.00 -8.15 4.47
CA LEU A 109 0.90 -6.80 3.99
C LEU A 109 0.55 -5.86 5.14
N LEU A 110 1.50 -5.06 5.57
CA LEU A 110 1.34 -4.05 6.60
C LEU A 110 1.12 -2.69 5.93
N ILE A 111 0.16 -1.91 6.41
CA ILE A 111 -0.27 -0.68 5.76
C ILE A 111 -0.27 0.47 6.77
N ALA A 112 0.38 1.59 6.44
CA ALA A 112 0.38 2.78 7.27
C ALA A 112 0.46 4.07 6.44
N GLY A 113 -0.01 5.19 7.03
CA GLY A 113 0.34 6.53 6.57
C GLY A 113 1.67 6.97 7.18
N ALA A 114 2.54 7.57 6.36
CA ALA A 114 3.88 8.00 6.76
C ALA A 114 3.88 9.19 7.73
N ALA A 115 2.90 10.08 7.63
CA ALA A 115 2.88 11.37 8.35
C ALA A 115 2.31 11.28 9.78
N GLY A 116 1.51 10.27 10.08
CA GLY A 116 0.86 10.10 11.39
C GLY A 116 1.83 9.69 12.50
N GLY A 117 1.35 9.66 13.75
CA GLY A 117 2.16 9.18 14.87
C GLY A 117 2.09 7.66 15.03
N THR A 118 0.89 7.10 15.15
CA THR A 118 0.68 5.65 15.37
C THR A 118 1.16 4.82 14.19
N GLY A 119 0.68 5.13 12.97
CA GLY A 119 1.00 4.34 11.78
C GLY A 119 2.50 4.32 11.49
N SER A 120 3.11 5.50 11.36
CA SER A 120 4.52 5.64 11.02
C SER A 120 5.49 5.10 12.08
N GLY A 121 5.09 5.17 13.36
CA GLY A 121 5.90 4.63 14.46
C GLY A 121 5.75 3.12 14.64
N ALA A 122 4.52 2.60 14.54
CA ALA A 122 4.24 1.19 14.84
C ALA A 122 4.66 0.24 13.71
N ILE A 123 4.51 0.63 12.43
CA ILE A 123 4.71 -0.28 11.31
C ILE A 123 6.12 -0.88 11.25
N PRO A 124 7.24 -0.14 11.40
CA PRO A 124 8.56 -0.75 11.36
C PRO A 124 8.81 -1.71 12.51
N ILE A 125 8.26 -1.41 13.69
CA ILE A 125 8.40 -2.24 14.87
C ILE A 125 7.72 -3.59 14.66
N ILE A 126 6.45 -3.57 14.25
CA ILE A 126 5.68 -4.80 14.04
C ILE A 126 6.19 -5.57 12.83
N THR A 127 6.64 -4.89 11.77
CA THR A 127 7.32 -5.56 10.64
C THR A 127 8.51 -6.38 11.11
N LYS A 128 9.37 -5.79 11.93
CA LYS A 128 10.53 -6.50 12.50
C LYS A 128 10.10 -7.72 13.31
N HIS A 129 9.15 -7.57 14.23
CA HIS A 129 8.64 -8.68 15.07
C HIS A 129 8.02 -9.81 14.23
N ILE A 130 7.28 -9.49 13.15
CA ILE A 130 6.72 -10.50 12.26
C ILE A 130 7.83 -11.25 11.54
N LYS A 131 8.83 -10.55 10.99
CA LYS A 131 9.97 -11.19 10.29
C LYS A 131 10.80 -12.08 11.17
N GLU A 132 11.03 -11.69 12.41
CA GLU A 132 11.77 -12.51 13.40
C GLU A 132 10.98 -13.79 13.75
N ARG A 133 9.65 -13.76 13.71
CA ARG A 133 8.80 -14.89 14.11
C ARG A 133 8.37 -15.79 12.94
N TYR A 134 8.23 -15.23 11.74
CA TYR A 134 7.75 -15.92 10.53
C TYR A 134 8.76 -15.76 9.39
N VAL A 135 9.93 -16.38 9.56
CA VAL A 135 11.08 -16.23 8.66
C VAL A 135 10.78 -16.65 7.22
N ASP A 136 9.87 -17.61 7.03
CA ASP A 136 9.53 -18.17 5.72
C ASP A 136 8.56 -17.29 4.90
N LYS A 137 7.98 -16.25 5.52
CA LYS A 137 6.96 -15.43 4.88
C LYS A 137 7.45 -14.00 4.68
N PRO A 138 7.48 -13.49 3.45
CA PRO A 138 7.87 -12.11 3.21
C PRO A 138 6.87 -11.13 3.83
N VAL A 139 7.38 -9.97 4.24
CA VAL A 139 6.62 -8.89 4.85
C VAL A 139 6.74 -7.63 4.00
N TYR A 140 5.64 -7.23 3.41
CA TYR A 140 5.53 -6.04 2.58
C TYR A 140 4.91 -4.89 3.36
N ASN A 141 5.47 -3.69 3.20
CA ASN A 141 4.91 -2.48 3.78
C ASN A 141 4.31 -1.60 2.67
N LEU A 142 3.03 -1.27 2.74
CA LEU A 142 2.39 -0.27 1.89
C LEU A 142 2.34 1.04 2.67
N ILE A 143 3.11 2.03 2.19
CA ILE A 143 3.26 3.32 2.86
C ILE A 143 2.58 4.40 2.04
N VAL A 144 1.57 5.03 2.65
CA VAL A 144 0.83 6.14 2.07
C VAL A 144 1.48 7.45 2.49
N LEU A 145 2.01 8.17 1.52
CA LEU A 145 2.63 9.48 1.72
C LEU A 145 1.56 10.56 1.88
N PRO A 146 1.83 11.63 2.65
CA PRO A 146 0.89 12.71 2.92
C PRO A 146 0.50 13.49 1.66
N PHE A 147 -0.57 14.27 1.78
CA PHE A 147 -0.91 15.28 0.80
C PHE A 147 0.07 16.46 0.89
N GLN A 148 0.27 17.17 -0.22
CA GLN A 148 1.16 18.34 -0.26
C GLN A 148 0.81 19.39 0.80
N HIS A 149 -0.48 19.66 1.00
CA HIS A 149 -0.91 20.64 2.00
C HIS A 149 -0.57 20.23 3.45
N GLU A 150 -0.46 18.94 3.75
CA GLU A 150 -0.02 18.44 5.06
C GLU A 150 1.48 18.64 5.25
N GLU A 151 2.26 18.45 4.17
CA GLU A 151 3.70 18.70 4.15
C GLU A 151 4.01 20.19 4.35
N ASP A 152 3.27 21.07 3.68
CA ASP A 152 3.45 22.52 3.73
C ASP A 152 3.02 23.13 5.09
N THR A 153 2.09 22.48 5.80
CA THR A 153 1.52 23.03 7.03
C THR A 153 2.31 22.64 8.28
N GLU A 154 2.96 21.46 8.28
CA GLU A 154 3.54 20.92 9.51
C GLU A 154 4.87 20.18 9.24
N GLU A 155 5.97 20.74 9.71
CA GLU A 155 7.33 20.16 9.61
C GLU A 155 7.40 18.73 10.15
N ARG A 156 6.60 18.43 11.17
CA ARG A 156 6.54 17.08 11.75
C ARG A 156 6.03 16.03 10.77
N THR A 157 5.20 16.42 9.81
CA THR A 157 4.75 15.54 8.72
C THR A 157 5.93 15.01 7.89
N ILE A 158 6.87 15.91 7.55
CA ILE A 158 8.08 15.57 6.78
C ILE A 158 9.00 14.69 7.63
N TYR A 159 9.23 15.07 8.90
CA TYR A 159 10.06 14.29 9.81
C TYR A 159 9.52 12.88 10.03
N ASN A 160 8.23 12.73 10.32
CA ASN A 160 7.59 11.42 10.51
C ASN A 160 7.70 10.57 9.25
N SER A 161 7.47 11.18 8.07
CA SER A 161 7.57 10.48 6.77
C SER A 161 9.00 9.98 6.53
N ALA A 162 10.00 10.81 6.75
CA ALA A 162 11.41 10.43 6.60
C ALA A 162 11.80 9.30 7.58
N ALA A 163 11.44 9.43 8.86
CA ALA A 163 11.74 8.43 9.88
C ALA A 163 11.04 7.09 9.60
N CYS A 164 9.77 7.13 9.17
CA CYS A 164 9.01 5.96 8.77
C CYS A 164 9.66 5.25 7.59
N LEU A 165 9.90 5.98 6.48
CA LEU A 165 10.48 5.43 5.25
C LEU A 165 11.85 4.81 5.50
N LYS A 166 12.73 5.48 6.24
CA LYS A 166 14.04 4.95 6.63
C LYS A 166 13.91 3.65 7.42
N SER A 167 13.00 3.62 8.38
CA SER A 167 12.82 2.47 9.27
C SER A 167 12.20 1.27 8.55
N VAL A 168 11.16 1.47 7.75
CA VAL A 168 10.52 0.37 7.01
C VAL A 168 11.43 -0.21 5.94
N ASN A 169 12.22 0.64 5.25
CA ASN A 169 13.18 0.17 4.24
C ASN A 169 14.27 -0.73 4.81
N SER A 170 14.59 -0.59 6.10
CA SER A 170 15.61 -1.41 6.76
C SER A 170 15.09 -2.79 7.20
N VAL A 171 13.77 -2.99 7.25
CA VAL A 171 13.17 -4.22 7.80
C VAL A 171 12.24 -4.95 6.85
N ALA A 172 11.53 -4.27 5.95
CA ALA A 172 10.58 -4.87 5.01
C ALA A 172 11.29 -5.54 3.82
N ASP A 173 10.66 -6.54 3.22
CA ASP A 173 11.15 -7.17 1.98
C ASP A 173 10.85 -6.27 0.77
N ALA A 174 9.69 -5.62 0.77
CA ALA A 174 9.39 -4.54 -0.17
C ALA A 174 8.58 -3.42 0.51
N VAL A 175 8.78 -2.20 0.05
CA VAL A 175 8.04 -1.01 0.49
C VAL A 175 7.28 -0.45 -0.70
N ILE A 176 5.97 -0.67 -0.73
CA ILE A 176 5.07 -0.17 -1.76
C ILE A 176 4.72 1.27 -1.42
N LEU A 177 5.14 2.19 -2.27
CA LEU A 177 4.96 3.62 -2.08
C LEU A 177 3.71 4.13 -2.78
N VAL A 178 2.90 4.88 -2.06
CA VAL A 178 1.68 5.49 -2.56
C VAL A 178 1.66 6.97 -2.21
N ASP A 179 1.59 7.83 -3.20
CA ASP A 179 1.48 9.27 -3.01
C ASP A 179 0.01 9.70 -3.10
N ASN A 180 -0.58 10.08 -1.96
CA ASN A 180 -1.97 10.55 -1.90
C ASN A 180 -2.25 11.71 -2.87
N GLN A 181 -1.25 12.56 -3.12
CA GLN A 181 -1.40 13.73 -3.99
C GLN A 181 -1.76 13.34 -5.43
N ARG A 182 -1.35 12.16 -5.89
CA ARG A 182 -1.67 11.66 -7.25
C ARG A 182 -3.15 11.32 -7.45
N TYR A 183 -3.87 11.06 -6.38
CA TYR A 183 -5.27 10.62 -6.42
C TYR A 183 -6.27 11.74 -6.11
N VAL A 184 -5.80 12.97 -5.85
CA VAL A 184 -6.67 14.12 -5.56
C VAL A 184 -7.45 14.51 -6.82
N ARG A 185 -8.78 14.47 -6.74
CA ARG A 185 -9.69 14.95 -7.79
C ARG A 185 -10.48 16.15 -7.29
N LYS A 186 -10.57 17.19 -8.11
CA LYS A 186 -11.16 18.49 -7.75
C LYS A 186 -12.66 18.44 -7.43
N ASP A 187 -13.37 17.40 -7.87
CA ASP A 187 -14.86 17.41 -7.91
C ASP A 187 -15.53 16.62 -6.76
N PHE A 188 -14.79 16.19 -5.72
CA PHE A 188 -15.35 15.38 -4.66
C PHE A 188 -15.21 16.03 -3.29
N SER A 189 -16.21 15.80 -2.39
CA SER A 189 -16.04 16.10 -0.97
C SER A 189 -14.86 15.33 -0.36
N LEU A 190 -14.20 15.90 0.64
CA LEU A 190 -13.02 15.29 1.29
C LEU A 190 -13.28 13.82 1.70
N ARG A 191 -14.43 13.54 2.31
CA ARG A 191 -14.78 12.18 2.75
C ARG A 191 -14.91 11.20 1.57
N ASN A 192 -15.56 11.63 0.48
CA ASN A 192 -15.75 10.79 -0.70
C ASN A 192 -14.42 10.60 -1.46
N ASN A 193 -13.54 11.60 -1.46
CA ASN A 193 -12.19 11.47 -2.00
C ASN A 193 -11.39 10.41 -1.25
N LEU A 194 -11.34 10.47 0.08
CA LEU A 194 -10.56 9.52 0.88
C LEU A 194 -11.02 8.06 0.69
N VAL A 195 -12.34 7.81 0.61
CA VAL A 195 -12.85 6.45 0.35
C VAL A 195 -12.44 5.98 -1.05
N LYS A 196 -12.56 6.85 -2.08
CA LYS A 196 -12.15 6.52 -3.45
C LYS A 196 -10.63 6.32 -3.57
N ILE A 197 -9.84 7.15 -2.91
CA ILE A 197 -8.38 7.02 -2.87
C ILE A 197 -8.01 5.64 -2.29
N ASN A 198 -8.60 5.25 -1.17
CA ASN A 198 -8.34 3.95 -0.57
C ASN A 198 -8.71 2.79 -1.50
N ASP A 199 -9.81 2.89 -2.25
CA ASP A 199 -10.19 1.89 -3.25
C ASP A 199 -9.23 1.87 -4.44
N LEU A 200 -8.80 3.04 -4.93
CA LEU A 200 -7.82 3.16 -6.02
C LEU A 200 -6.43 2.61 -5.65
N ILE A 201 -6.05 2.73 -4.37
CA ILE A 201 -4.83 2.13 -3.84
C ILE A 201 -4.94 0.61 -3.77
N ALA A 202 -6.06 0.10 -3.24
CA ALA A 202 -6.21 -1.31 -2.94
C ALA A 202 -6.58 -2.16 -4.17
N GLU A 203 -7.43 -1.67 -5.07
CA GLU A 203 -8.02 -2.47 -6.14
C GLU A 203 -7.01 -3.02 -7.16
N PRO A 204 -6.02 -2.25 -7.67
CA PRO A 204 -5.05 -2.77 -8.63
C PRO A 204 -4.21 -3.91 -8.05
N PHE A 205 -3.70 -3.72 -6.84
CA PHE A 205 -2.91 -4.74 -6.16
C PHE A 205 -3.75 -5.97 -5.81
N TYR A 206 -4.97 -5.76 -5.32
CA TYR A 206 -5.91 -6.85 -5.04
C TYR A 206 -6.24 -7.68 -6.29
N ASN A 207 -6.44 -7.03 -7.44
CA ASN A 207 -6.71 -7.73 -8.71
C ASN A 207 -5.53 -8.59 -9.15
N LEU A 208 -4.30 -8.08 -9.00
CA LEU A 208 -3.07 -8.85 -9.25
C LEU A 208 -3.01 -10.11 -8.38
N LEU A 209 -3.25 -9.97 -7.08
CA LEU A 209 -3.25 -11.08 -6.13
C LEU A 209 -4.31 -12.15 -6.46
N CYS A 210 -5.43 -11.74 -7.05
CA CYS A 210 -6.50 -12.65 -7.45
C CYS A 210 -6.15 -13.50 -8.68
N ALA A 211 -5.27 -13.05 -9.56
CA ALA A 211 -5.00 -13.70 -10.84
C ALA A 211 -4.56 -15.16 -10.66
N GLY A 212 -3.64 -15.43 -9.72
CA GLY A 212 -3.15 -16.76 -9.41
C GLY A 212 -4.05 -17.61 -8.52
N GLU A 213 -5.18 -17.06 -8.02
CA GLU A 213 -6.12 -17.75 -7.11
C GLU A 213 -7.47 -18.05 -7.76
N GLU A 214 -7.59 -17.84 -9.07
CA GLU A 214 -8.85 -18.09 -9.80
C GLU A 214 -9.13 -19.59 -9.91
N LYS A 215 -10.38 -19.96 -9.61
CA LYS A 215 -10.81 -21.36 -9.61
C LYS A 215 -11.66 -21.74 -10.82
N LYS A 216 -12.21 -20.76 -11.52
CA LYS A 216 -13.09 -21.01 -12.68
C LYS A 216 -12.26 -21.09 -13.95
N PRO A 217 -12.23 -22.23 -14.68
CA PRO A 217 -11.37 -22.43 -15.85
C PRO A 217 -11.43 -21.30 -16.89
N LYS A 218 -12.62 -20.75 -17.13
CA LYS A 218 -12.81 -19.64 -18.10
C LYS A 218 -12.13 -18.32 -17.74
N TYR A 219 -11.63 -18.19 -16.50
CA TYR A 219 -10.94 -17.01 -15.99
C TYR A 219 -9.49 -17.30 -15.60
N ILE A 220 -9.01 -18.50 -15.83
CA ILE A 220 -7.61 -18.87 -15.67
C ILE A 220 -6.89 -18.43 -16.93
N GLY A 221 -5.81 -17.67 -16.78
CA GLY A 221 -4.98 -17.19 -17.89
C GLY A 221 -4.09 -18.28 -18.47
N GLU A 222 -3.59 -18.07 -19.67
CA GLU A 222 -2.58 -18.94 -20.30
C GLU A 222 -1.20 -18.73 -19.64
N ARG A 223 -0.91 -17.52 -19.16
CA ARG A 223 0.27 -17.17 -18.37
C ARG A 223 -0.16 -16.81 -16.96
N LEU A 224 -0.23 -17.80 -16.12
CA LEU A 224 -0.63 -17.63 -14.74
C LEU A 224 0.50 -16.95 -13.95
N LEU A 225 0.18 -15.81 -13.29
CA LEU A 225 1.04 -15.24 -12.27
C LEU A 225 0.76 -15.93 -10.94
N ASP A 226 1.68 -16.74 -10.48
CA ASP A 226 1.57 -17.40 -9.19
C ASP A 226 2.13 -16.54 -8.03
N ALA A 227 2.06 -17.08 -6.80
CA ALA A 227 2.60 -16.40 -5.63
C ALA A 227 4.13 -16.23 -5.73
N GLY A 228 4.83 -17.20 -6.32
CA GLY A 228 6.29 -17.15 -6.50
C GLY A 228 6.73 -16.01 -7.40
N ASP A 229 6.04 -15.78 -8.53
CA ASP A 229 6.34 -14.67 -9.43
C ASP A 229 6.18 -13.31 -8.75
N ILE A 230 5.11 -13.15 -7.96
CA ILE A 230 4.84 -11.91 -7.22
C ILE A 230 5.90 -11.71 -6.13
N ILE A 231 6.21 -12.75 -5.34
CA ILE A 231 7.24 -12.70 -4.29
C ILE A 231 8.61 -12.35 -4.86
N GLN A 232 8.99 -12.95 -5.99
CA GLN A 232 10.26 -12.66 -6.65
C GLN A 232 10.31 -11.27 -7.29
N THR A 233 9.17 -10.66 -7.59
CA THR A 233 9.13 -9.30 -8.12
C THR A 233 9.21 -8.26 -7.02
N LEU A 234 8.48 -8.43 -5.91
CA LEU A 234 8.39 -7.44 -4.84
C LEU A 234 9.68 -7.39 -4.01
N ALA A 235 10.47 -6.33 -4.19
CA ALA A 235 11.71 -6.08 -3.45
C ALA A 235 11.95 -4.56 -3.31
N GLY A 236 12.56 -4.12 -2.20
CA GLY A 236 12.96 -2.73 -1.99
C GLY A 236 11.83 -1.72 -2.24
N TRP A 237 12.18 -0.55 -2.77
CA TRP A 237 11.20 0.46 -3.17
C TRP A 237 10.37 -0.01 -4.35
N THR A 238 9.06 0.03 -4.21
CA THR A 238 8.11 -0.53 -5.18
C THR A 238 6.97 0.45 -5.44
N VAL A 239 6.53 0.55 -6.69
CA VAL A 239 5.36 1.33 -7.11
C VAL A 239 4.43 0.47 -7.95
N ILE A 240 3.15 0.83 -7.93
CA ILE A 240 2.08 0.14 -8.67
C ILE A 240 1.41 1.14 -9.60
N GLY A 241 1.24 0.78 -10.86
CA GLY A 241 0.48 1.54 -11.84
C GLY A 241 -0.74 0.77 -12.32
N TYR A 242 -1.76 1.49 -12.72
CA TYR A 242 -2.98 0.92 -13.26
C TYR A 242 -3.54 1.78 -14.39
N GLY A 243 -3.71 1.16 -15.54
CA GLY A 243 -4.30 1.80 -16.71
C GLY A 243 -5.40 0.95 -17.31
N LYS A 244 -6.35 1.59 -17.99
CA LYS A 244 -7.53 0.95 -18.55
C LYS A 244 -7.91 1.55 -19.90
N SER A 245 -8.40 0.72 -20.79
CA SER A 245 -9.01 1.13 -22.06
C SER A 245 -10.40 0.50 -22.19
N GLN A 246 -11.39 1.31 -22.57
CA GLN A 246 -12.75 0.83 -22.77
C GLN A 246 -12.86 0.03 -24.05
N LEU A 247 -13.52 -1.12 -23.98
CA LEU A 247 -13.86 -1.91 -25.16
C LEU A 247 -15.22 -1.46 -25.71
N PRO A 248 -15.44 -1.44 -27.04
CA PRO A 248 -16.70 -1.06 -27.62
C PRO A 248 -17.82 -2.00 -27.17
N LEU A 249 -18.89 -1.40 -26.66
CA LEU A 249 -20.09 -2.13 -26.17
C LEU A 249 -20.84 -2.86 -27.28
N ILE A 250 -20.79 -2.35 -28.52
CA ILE A 250 -21.53 -2.86 -29.66
C ILE A 250 -20.53 -3.30 -30.73
N LYS A 251 -20.48 -4.60 -31.02
CA LYS A 251 -19.83 -5.14 -32.23
C LYS A 251 -20.91 -5.17 -33.32
N LEU A 252 -20.82 -4.27 -34.29
CA LEU A 252 -21.71 -4.31 -35.45
C LEU A 252 -21.50 -5.64 -36.21
N PRO A 253 -22.59 -6.37 -36.54
CA PRO A 253 -22.50 -7.72 -37.13
C PRO A 253 -21.92 -7.78 -38.55
N PHE A 254 -21.61 -6.65 -39.17
CA PHE A 254 -21.13 -6.55 -40.55
C PHE A 254 -19.58 -6.56 -40.74
N GLU A 255 -18.78 -6.74 -39.68
CA GLU A 255 -17.31 -6.71 -39.79
C GLU A 255 -16.67 -8.10 -40.03
N GLY A 256 -17.24 -8.89 -40.94
CA GLY A 256 -16.76 -10.25 -41.25
C GLY A 256 -15.43 -10.36 -41.98
N THR A 257 -14.76 -9.29 -42.42
CA THR A 257 -13.61 -9.39 -43.35
C THR A 257 -12.37 -8.56 -43.00
N ARG A 258 -12.17 -8.14 -41.76
CA ARG A 258 -11.00 -7.28 -41.42
C ARG A 258 -10.27 -7.69 -40.14
N ASN A 259 -9.71 -8.90 -40.13
CA ASN A 259 -8.85 -9.38 -39.04
C ASN A 259 -7.66 -8.45 -38.72
N PHE A 260 -7.07 -7.80 -39.70
CA PHE A 260 -5.91 -6.91 -39.57
C PHE A 260 -6.23 -5.60 -38.84
N ARG A 261 -7.30 -4.90 -39.23
CA ARG A 261 -7.70 -3.64 -38.57
C ARG A 261 -8.15 -3.86 -37.12
N LYS A 262 -8.76 -5.00 -36.87
CA LYS A 262 -9.22 -5.37 -35.54
C LYS A 262 -8.03 -5.66 -34.61
N LYS A 263 -7.05 -6.45 -35.04
CA LYS A 263 -5.80 -6.70 -34.32
C LYS A 263 -5.05 -5.42 -34.01
N SER A 264 -4.86 -4.53 -34.99
CA SER A 264 -4.19 -3.24 -34.79
C SER A 264 -4.90 -2.38 -33.74
N THR A 265 -6.24 -2.39 -33.71
CA THR A 265 -7.02 -1.64 -32.71
C THR A 265 -6.91 -2.25 -31.30
N GLU A 266 -6.85 -3.59 -31.18
CA GLU A 266 -6.68 -4.29 -29.90
C GLU A 266 -5.28 -4.02 -29.31
N ILE A 267 -4.25 -4.09 -30.14
CA ILE A 267 -2.87 -3.76 -29.76
C ILE A 267 -2.78 -2.30 -29.30
N HIS A 268 -3.34 -1.37 -30.06
CA HIS A 268 -3.32 0.04 -29.69
C HIS A 268 -4.00 0.32 -28.34
N ARG A 269 -5.11 -0.36 -28.03
CA ARG A 269 -5.77 -0.26 -26.72
C ARG A 269 -4.94 -0.82 -25.59
N GLY A 270 -4.26 -1.93 -25.83
CA GLY A 270 -3.35 -2.52 -24.85
C GLY A 270 -2.17 -1.60 -24.53
N ILE A 271 -1.53 -1.04 -25.57
CA ILE A 271 -0.46 -0.07 -25.40
C ILE A 271 -0.96 1.19 -24.68
N GLN A 272 -2.14 1.70 -25.03
CA GLN A 272 -2.76 2.84 -24.34
C GLN A 272 -3.00 2.55 -22.85
N ALA A 273 -3.48 1.34 -22.49
CA ALA A 273 -3.66 0.96 -21.10
C ALA A 273 -2.33 0.80 -20.36
N MET A 274 -1.29 0.31 -21.03
CA MET A 274 0.06 0.22 -20.48
C MET A 274 0.67 1.61 -20.25
N ASP A 275 0.54 2.51 -21.22
CA ASP A 275 1.00 3.90 -21.12
C ASP A 275 0.28 4.64 -19.97
N GLU A 276 -1.05 4.48 -19.85
CA GLU A 276 -1.81 5.00 -18.70
C GLU A 276 -1.31 4.40 -17.38
N ALA A 277 -1.02 3.08 -17.32
CA ALA A 277 -0.52 2.43 -16.12
C ALA A 277 0.85 3.00 -15.69
N VAL A 278 1.75 3.24 -16.64
CA VAL A 278 3.06 3.84 -16.36
C VAL A 278 2.94 5.32 -16.00
N SER A 279 2.03 6.06 -16.62
CA SER A 279 1.76 7.47 -16.30
C SER A 279 1.11 7.64 -14.92
N GLU A 280 0.26 6.67 -14.52
CA GLU A 280 -0.51 6.66 -13.27
C GLU A 280 0.10 5.75 -12.19
N LEU A 281 1.45 5.67 -12.14
CA LEU A 281 2.16 5.01 -11.05
C LEU A 281 1.78 5.62 -9.70
N SER A 282 1.67 4.80 -8.67
CA SER A 282 1.30 5.20 -7.29
C SER A 282 2.22 6.25 -6.68
N LEU A 283 3.45 6.35 -7.18
CA LEU A 283 4.40 7.42 -6.93
C LEU A 283 5.15 7.70 -8.23
N LYS A 284 5.45 8.98 -8.52
CA LYS A 284 6.24 9.37 -9.68
C LYS A 284 7.69 8.90 -9.53
N CYS A 285 8.15 8.09 -10.45
CA CYS A 285 9.54 7.63 -10.56
C CYS A 285 9.88 7.36 -12.03
N SER A 286 11.16 7.16 -12.31
CA SER A 286 11.61 6.70 -13.63
C SER A 286 11.49 5.17 -13.72
N PRO A 287 10.82 4.61 -14.72
CA PRO A 287 10.82 3.16 -14.93
C PRO A 287 12.22 2.57 -15.14
N MET A 288 13.17 3.36 -15.63
CA MET A 288 14.57 2.93 -15.83
C MET A 288 15.30 2.59 -14.53
N ASP A 289 14.82 3.12 -13.40
CA ASP A 289 15.42 2.87 -12.08
C ASP A 289 15.00 1.50 -11.50
N ALA A 290 14.06 0.79 -12.15
CA ALA A 290 13.56 -0.49 -11.68
C ALA A 290 14.48 -1.65 -12.10
N SER A 291 14.88 -2.50 -11.15
CA SER A 291 15.59 -3.76 -11.41
C SER A 291 14.62 -4.92 -11.66
N ARG A 292 13.37 -4.78 -11.27
CA ARG A 292 12.32 -5.79 -11.47
C ARG A 292 11.01 -5.12 -11.89
N ALA A 293 10.32 -5.77 -12.82
CA ALA A 293 9.03 -5.31 -13.28
C ALA A 293 8.06 -6.48 -13.47
N LEU A 294 6.78 -6.19 -13.33
CA LEU A 294 5.72 -7.15 -13.60
C LEU A 294 4.53 -6.43 -14.20
N TYR A 295 3.88 -7.04 -15.20
CA TYR A 295 2.57 -6.57 -15.62
C TYR A 295 1.54 -7.70 -15.68
N LEU A 296 0.29 -7.35 -15.35
CA LEU A 296 -0.87 -8.19 -15.49
C LEU A 296 -1.83 -7.56 -16.49
N LEU A 297 -2.12 -8.29 -17.57
CA LEU A 297 -3.15 -7.92 -18.54
C LEU A 297 -4.49 -8.55 -18.13
N SER A 298 -5.52 -7.74 -17.93
CA SER A 298 -6.87 -8.23 -17.66
C SER A 298 -7.83 -7.76 -18.77
N ALA A 299 -8.46 -8.70 -19.45
CA ALA A 299 -9.43 -8.41 -20.51
C ALA A 299 -10.36 -9.62 -20.75
N PRO A 300 -11.42 -9.52 -21.58
CA PRO A 300 -12.10 -10.69 -22.09
C PRO A 300 -11.15 -11.60 -22.87
N ALA A 301 -11.22 -12.93 -22.68
CA ALA A 301 -10.30 -13.88 -23.31
C ALA A 301 -10.13 -13.68 -24.84
N LYS A 302 -11.19 -13.28 -25.53
CA LYS A 302 -11.17 -13.00 -26.98
C LYS A 302 -10.38 -11.75 -27.39
N GLU A 303 -10.08 -10.86 -26.45
CA GLU A 303 -9.30 -9.64 -26.65
C GLU A 303 -7.81 -9.85 -26.26
N MET A 304 -7.46 -11.03 -25.76
CA MET A 304 -6.09 -11.42 -25.40
C MET A 304 -5.49 -12.26 -26.53
N ASN A 305 -4.45 -11.76 -27.15
CA ASN A 305 -3.71 -12.48 -28.17
C ASN A 305 -2.20 -12.41 -27.92
N MET A 306 -1.45 -13.34 -28.49
CA MET A 306 0.01 -13.45 -28.29
C MET A 306 0.79 -12.21 -28.73
N GLU A 307 0.31 -11.54 -29.79
CA GLU A 307 0.93 -10.32 -30.32
C GLU A 307 0.79 -9.16 -29.32
N LEU A 308 -0.40 -8.98 -28.76
CA LEU A 308 -0.63 -7.98 -27.69
C LEU A 308 0.28 -8.23 -26.49
N ILE A 309 0.36 -9.48 -26.00
CA ILE A 309 1.21 -9.82 -24.85
C ILE A 309 2.69 -9.53 -25.17
N LYS A 310 3.14 -9.84 -26.40
CA LYS A 310 4.49 -9.53 -26.85
C LYS A 310 4.74 -8.02 -26.87
N ASP A 311 3.85 -7.24 -27.49
CA ASP A 311 4.00 -5.80 -27.64
C ASP A 311 3.99 -5.06 -26.28
N LEU A 312 3.17 -5.52 -25.32
CA LEU A 312 3.21 -5.01 -23.95
C LEU A 312 4.54 -5.33 -23.25
N GLY A 313 5.07 -6.52 -23.49
CA GLY A 313 6.38 -6.92 -22.96
C GLY A 313 7.53 -6.13 -23.56
N ASP A 314 7.50 -5.88 -24.86
CA ASP A 314 8.49 -5.07 -25.56
C ASP A 314 8.41 -3.60 -25.12
N TYR A 315 7.21 -3.02 -25.00
CA TYR A 315 7.00 -1.68 -24.46
C TYR A 315 7.64 -1.53 -23.05
N LEU A 316 7.35 -2.46 -22.14
CA LEU A 316 7.89 -2.38 -20.78
C LEU A 316 9.42 -2.57 -20.76
N ARG A 317 9.98 -3.38 -21.67
CA ARG A 317 11.42 -3.57 -21.82
C ARG A 317 12.10 -2.30 -22.35
N ASP A 318 11.45 -1.56 -23.23
CA ASP A 318 12.00 -0.32 -23.77
C ASP A 318 12.12 0.78 -22.70
N ILE A 319 11.17 0.86 -21.74
CA ILE A 319 11.16 1.89 -20.70
C ILE A 319 11.84 1.46 -19.39
N ALA A 320 12.05 0.16 -19.18
CA ALA A 320 12.70 -0.44 -18.00
C ALA A 320 13.73 -1.49 -18.45
N SER A 321 14.73 -1.04 -19.20
CA SER A 321 15.70 -1.90 -19.93
C SER A 321 16.53 -2.81 -19.04
N GLU A 322 16.79 -2.39 -17.79
CA GLU A 322 17.57 -3.16 -16.80
C GLU A 322 16.70 -4.13 -15.98
N ALA A 323 15.36 -4.04 -16.11
CA ALA A 323 14.46 -4.81 -15.28
C ALA A 323 14.28 -6.26 -15.74
N ILE A 324 14.23 -7.18 -14.77
CA ILE A 324 13.72 -8.54 -15.01
C ILE A 324 12.20 -8.47 -15.05
N ILE A 325 11.62 -8.69 -16.25
CA ILE A 325 10.18 -8.51 -16.49
C ILE A 325 9.45 -9.85 -16.38
N ARG A 326 8.40 -9.88 -15.54
CA ARG A 326 7.41 -10.96 -15.46
C ARG A 326 6.07 -10.48 -16.00
N ASN A 327 5.28 -11.40 -16.55
CA ASN A 327 3.96 -11.05 -17.05
C ASN A 327 2.95 -12.17 -16.84
N GLY A 328 1.69 -11.77 -16.79
CA GLY A 328 0.58 -12.70 -16.75
C GLY A 328 -0.67 -12.12 -17.41
N ASP A 329 -1.60 -13.01 -17.67
CA ASP A 329 -2.91 -12.66 -18.19
C ASP A 329 -4.02 -13.15 -17.26
N TYR A 330 -5.10 -12.38 -17.22
CA TYR A 330 -6.24 -12.63 -16.35
C TYR A 330 -7.56 -12.41 -17.09
N PRO A 331 -8.10 -13.46 -17.72
CA PRO A 331 -9.34 -13.36 -18.46
C PRO A 331 -10.52 -12.93 -17.57
N ARG A 332 -11.24 -11.89 -17.96
CA ARG A 332 -12.36 -11.30 -17.22
C ARG A 332 -13.56 -11.01 -18.13
N ALA A 333 -14.77 -11.26 -17.62
CA ALA A 333 -16.01 -10.88 -18.32
C ALA A 333 -16.33 -9.38 -18.09
N ARG A 334 -15.43 -8.47 -18.45
CA ARG A 334 -15.65 -7.03 -18.38
C ARG A 334 -15.56 -6.40 -19.77
N GLY A 335 -16.27 -5.32 -20.01
CA GLY A 335 -16.19 -4.55 -21.24
C GLY A 335 -14.98 -3.60 -21.27
N MET A 336 -13.87 -3.97 -20.65
CA MET A 336 -12.64 -3.17 -20.60
C MET A 336 -11.41 -4.06 -20.64
N LEU A 337 -10.33 -3.49 -21.14
CA LEU A 337 -8.98 -4.00 -21.02
C LEU A 337 -8.26 -3.16 -19.98
N ASP A 338 -7.65 -3.81 -19.01
CA ASP A 338 -6.87 -3.14 -17.99
C ASP A 338 -5.48 -3.78 -17.83
N VAL A 339 -4.50 -2.95 -17.50
CA VAL A 339 -3.11 -3.34 -17.25
C VAL A 339 -2.73 -2.85 -15.87
N THR A 340 -2.22 -3.77 -15.04
CA THR A 340 -1.56 -3.43 -13.77
C THR A 340 -0.07 -3.60 -13.95
N VAL A 341 0.73 -2.59 -13.59
CA VAL A 341 2.20 -2.63 -13.65
C VAL A 341 2.75 -2.52 -12.24
N ILE A 342 3.78 -3.32 -11.94
CA ILE A 342 4.63 -3.13 -10.77
C ILE A 342 6.05 -2.83 -11.26
N LEU A 343 6.65 -1.77 -10.72
CA LEU A 343 8.06 -1.48 -10.82
C LEU A 343 8.67 -1.60 -9.42
N SER A 344 9.72 -2.38 -9.28
CA SER A 344 10.23 -2.79 -7.97
C SER A 344 11.74 -2.75 -7.94
N GLU A 345 12.30 -2.74 -6.73
CA GLU A 345 13.74 -2.59 -6.50
C GLU A 345 14.28 -1.33 -7.20
N LEU A 346 13.55 -0.21 -7.00
CA LEU A 346 13.92 1.08 -7.56
C LEU A 346 15.21 1.60 -6.92
N SER A 347 16.18 1.95 -7.75
CA SER A 347 17.48 2.48 -7.32
C SER A 347 17.41 3.93 -6.86
N ASP A 348 16.50 4.74 -7.42
CA ASP A 348 16.24 6.12 -7.01
C ASP A 348 14.73 6.41 -6.90
N VAL A 349 14.37 7.11 -5.83
CA VAL A 349 13.02 7.63 -5.60
C VAL A 349 13.14 9.06 -5.10
N GLU A 350 13.01 10.03 -6.00
CA GLU A 350 13.20 11.46 -5.74
C GLU A 350 12.43 11.95 -4.51
N LYS A 351 11.15 11.58 -4.36
CA LYS A 351 10.31 12.02 -3.24
C LYS A 351 10.83 11.49 -1.90
N VAL A 352 11.37 10.27 -1.85
CA VAL A 352 11.99 9.70 -0.65
C VAL A 352 13.27 10.44 -0.31
N ARG A 353 14.13 10.70 -1.30
CA ARG A 353 15.35 11.47 -1.14
C ARG A 353 15.05 12.88 -0.64
N ASN A 354 14.01 13.54 -1.17
CA ASN A 354 13.57 14.86 -0.73
C ASN A 354 13.14 14.87 0.74
N TYR A 355 12.37 13.87 1.21
CA TYR A 355 12.03 13.73 2.63
C TYR A 355 13.27 13.60 3.51
N TYR A 356 14.25 12.80 3.12
CA TYR A 356 15.49 12.64 3.89
C TYR A 356 16.29 13.94 3.98
N THR A 357 16.43 14.65 2.85
CA THR A 357 17.17 15.92 2.79
C THR A 357 16.49 17.00 3.64
N GLN A 358 15.17 17.17 3.50
CA GLN A 358 14.41 18.15 4.26
C GLN A 358 14.40 17.80 5.76
N SER A 359 14.17 16.53 6.12
CA SER A 359 14.20 16.10 7.52
C SER A 359 15.57 16.35 8.17
N ALA A 360 16.66 16.13 7.45
CA ALA A 360 18.01 16.38 7.96
C ALA A 360 18.24 17.86 8.31
N SER A 361 17.65 18.80 7.56
CA SER A 361 17.75 20.24 7.87
C SER A 361 16.95 20.64 9.12
N PHE A 362 15.85 19.95 9.43
CA PHE A 362 15.02 20.25 10.62
C PHE A 362 15.56 19.68 11.94
N ILE A 363 16.34 18.60 11.89
CA ILE A 363 16.84 17.92 13.11
C ILE A 363 17.60 18.91 14.04
N PRO A 364 18.49 19.79 13.58
CA PRO A 364 19.17 20.75 14.44
C PRO A 364 18.21 21.74 15.12
N GLU A 365 17.18 22.20 14.40
CA GLU A 365 16.19 23.14 14.93
C GLU A 365 15.27 22.48 15.96
N VAL A 366 14.80 21.25 15.71
CA VAL A 366 14.02 20.48 16.66
C VAL A 366 14.80 20.25 17.95
N LYS A 367 16.08 19.86 17.87
CA LYS A 367 16.96 19.69 19.04
C LYS A 367 17.17 21.00 19.80
N LYS A 368 17.34 22.11 19.10
CA LYS A 368 17.50 23.45 19.71
C LYS A 368 16.22 23.87 20.44
N ARG A 369 15.05 23.66 19.83
CA ARG A 369 13.74 23.93 20.43
C ARG A 369 13.50 23.08 21.67
N GLN A 370 13.83 21.81 21.63
CA GLN A 370 13.71 20.88 22.74
C GLN A 370 14.57 21.29 23.93
N ARG A 371 15.86 21.58 23.69
CA ARG A 371 16.77 22.12 24.75
C ARG A 371 16.27 23.44 25.36
N ARG A 372 15.65 24.30 24.52
CA ARG A 372 15.08 25.57 25.00
C ARG A 372 13.85 25.34 25.92
N ILE A 373 13.03 24.35 25.60
CA ILE A 373 11.87 23.94 26.43
C ILE A 373 12.35 23.34 27.75
N GLU A 374 13.29 22.40 27.70
CA GLU A 374 13.88 21.79 28.89
C GLU A 374 14.51 22.83 29.83
N SER A 375 15.28 23.80 29.27
CA SER A 375 15.84 24.91 30.04
C SER A 375 14.76 25.80 30.67
N LYS A 376 13.61 25.99 30.04
CA LYS A 376 12.50 26.79 30.62
C LYS A 376 11.78 26.01 31.73
N LEU A 377 11.55 24.70 31.54
CA LEU A 377 10.95 23.85 32.55
C LEU A 377 11.84 23.77 33.80
N SER A 378 13.14 23.56 33.63
CA SER A 378 14.09 23.53 34.74
C SER A 378 14.09 24.84 35.55
N LYS A 379 13.91 26.01 34.92
CA LYS A 379 13.77 27.28 35.60
C LYS A 379 12.46 27.40 36.41
N ILE A 380 11.38 26.81 35.90
CA ILE A 380 10.10 26.78 36.63
C ILE A 380 10.21 25.85 37.82
N ASP A 381 10.82 24.69 37.67
CA ASP A 381 11.06 23.72 38.75
C ASP A 381 11.96 24.32 39.85
N GLU A 382 13.01 25.06 39.41
CA GLU A 382 13.90 25.76 40.36
C GLU A 382 13.21 26.88 41.10
N ALA A 383 12.33 27.64 40.43
CA ALA A 383 11.51 28.67 41.06
C ALA A 383 10.44 28.11 42.03
N ALA A 384 9.97 26.88 41.77
CA ALA A 384 8.98 26.20 42.60
C ALA A 384 9.58 25.44 43.80
N LYS A 385 10.92 25.30 43.86
CA LYS A 385 11.60 24.42 44.81
C LYS A 385 11.33 24.70 46.27
N ASP A 386 11.12 25.98 46.64
CA ASP A 386 10.90 26.43 47.99
C ASP A 386 9.41 26.58 48.32
N ILE A 387 8.51 26.27 47.39
CA ILE A 387 7.07 26.34 47.63
C ILE A 387 6.58 24.99 48.19
N PRO A 388 5.98 24.96 49.39
CA PRO A 388 5.49 23.70 49.96
C PRO A 388 4.35 23.11 49.09
N SER A 389 4.44 21.81 48.83
CA SER A 389 3.34 21.07 48.18
C SER A 389 2.17 20.91 49.15
N LEU A 390 0.95 21.00 48.63
CA LEU A 390 -0.28 20.71 49.37
C LEU A 390 -0.70 19.25 49.29
N LEU A 391 0.13 18.39 48.63
CA LEU A 391 -0.12 16.96 48.45
C LEU A 391 0.75 16.16 49.39
#